data_a73abb40de60edb510a994343f3c1388
#
_entry.id   a73abb40de60edb510a994343f3c1388
#
_cell.length_a   1.000
_cell.length_b   1.000
_cell.length_c   1.000
_cell.angle_alpha   90.00
_cell.angle_beta   90.00
_cell.angle_gamma   90.00
#
_symmetry.space_group_name_H-M   'P 1'
#
loop_
_entity.id
_entity.type
_entity.pdbx_description
1 polymer ?
#
loop_
_entity_poly.entity_id
_entity_poly.type
_entity_poly.pdbx_seq_one_letter_code
_entity_poly.pdbx_strand_id
1 'polypeptide(L)'
;VKAFTILLLFCALNLAARADDDVDLLLVNGNVYTVNEKQPHAEAVAVRKDRIVFVGSNESAKKFHAARTIDLAGKTVVPGLTDSHCHIFGIGERELTLNLEGTNTLMDFLAKVSERATKTEPDEWITGRGWIETFWKPAQFPTRQDLDKVAPHNPVFLTRADGHAAIANSAALTIAKIDKNAPNLFGGEILKDKETGEPTGILTDNAMDLVAKQIPKPTAAEREQALLTGINREIGLGWCEIQNAGSHKDEIDLIKKVYGQGKAKIRFINCVFGPGEDAQNFLKEGATIGAFDRHFTQRTIKVIFDGALGSRGAALLKPYSDAPETSGYLTEKPEELSPMFEEALRSGIQVETHAIGDRANRIILDLYEAAFRKELGNKVGAKRASPRWRVEHAQIVDPADLPRFAKLGVIPSMQPSHAISDLFFAPARLGMDRLVGAYAWQSFLKSGCIIPGGSDAPVERGEPMIEFYAAVARKSIKGESGPGWHSEQAVSREQALKMFTIWPAYAAFEEQDKGSIEPGKLADFTVLSQDIMKIPPPEILKTRCEMTIIGGEVVAQAPSK
;
A
#
# COMPACT_ATOMS: atom_id res chain seq x y z
N VAL A 1 -55.86 -36.99 -6.20
CA VAL A 1 -54.62 -36.85 -5.41
C VAL A 1 -53.45 -36.57 -6.36
N LYS A 2 -53.29 -37.32 -7.49
CA LYS A 2 -52.16 -37.11 -8.43
C LYS A 2 -52.20 -35.75 -9.19
N ALA A 3 -53.39 -35.23 -9.50
CA ALA A 3 -53.53 -33.93 -10.21
C ALA A 3 -53.16 -32.71 -9.32
N PHE A 4 -53.44 -32.79 -7.99
CA PHE A 4 -53.09 -31.71 -7.05
C PHE A 4 -51.59 -31.61 -6.76
N THR A 5 -50.89 -32.76 -6.76
CA THR A 5 -49.43 -32.79 -6.54
C THR A 5 -48.64 -32.21 -7.75
N ILE A 6 -49.15 -32.45 -8.97
CA ILE A 6 -48.54 -31.89 -10.21
C ILE A 6 -48.73 -30.36 -10.29
N LEU A 7 -49.88 -29.83 -9.85
CA LEU A 7 -50.15 -28.39 -9.84
C LEU A 7 -49.26 -27.66 -8.81
N LEU A 8 -49.04 -28.25 -7.64
CA LEU A 8 -48.14 -27.68 -6.65
C LEU A 8 -46.67 -27.72 -7.09
N LEU A 9 -46.26 -28.77 -7.79
CA LEU A 9 -44.88 -28.87 -8.34
C LEU A 9 -44.63 -27.82 -9.44
N PHE A 10 -45.65 -27.56 -10.29
CA PHE A 10 -45.58 -26.53 -11.34
C PHE A 10 -45.57 -25.12 -10.77
N CYS A 11 -46.31 -24.82 -9.70
CA CYS A 11 -46.23 -23.56 -8.97
C CYS A 11 -44.91 -23.36 -8.26
N ALA A 12 -44.34 -24.42 -7.64
CA ALA A 12 -43.03 -24.34 -7.00
C ALA A 12 -41.88 -24.16 -7.98
N LEU A 13 -41.94 -24.80 -9.16
CA LEU A 13 -40.97 -24.61 -10.23
C LEU A 13 -41.01 -23.19 -10.82
N ASN A 14 -42.20 -22.60 -10.99
CA ASN A 14 -42.33 -21.23 -11.45
C ASN A 14 -41.90 -20.19 -10.41
N LEU A 15 -42.10 -20.44 -9.11
CA LEU A 15 -41.57 -19.58 -8.05
C LEU A 15 -40.05 -19.68 -7.95
N ALA A 16 -39.46 -20.88 -8.09
CA ALA A 16 -38.01 -21.06 -8.07
C ALA A 16 -37.34 -20.42 -9.28
N ALA A 17 -37.94 -20.52 -10.48
CA ALA A 17 -37.41 -19.86 -11.69
C ALA A 17 -37.52 -18.32 -11.62
N ARG A 18 -38.54 -17.76 -10.96
CA ARG A 18 -38.63 -16.33 -10.69
C ARG A 18 -37.61 -15.84 -9.66
N ALA A 19 -37.29 -16.63 -8.64
CA ALA A 19 -36.28 -16.29 -7.62
C ALA A 19 -34.86 -16.24 -8.20
N ASP A 20 -34.57 -17.02 -9.25
CA ASP A 20 -33.24 -17.01 -9.88
C ASP A 20 -32.99 -15.79 -10.78
N ASP A 21 -34.02 -15.12 -11.28
CA ASP A 21 -33.90 -13.91 -12.09
C ASP A 21 -34.02 -12.61 -11.25
N ASP A 22 -34.36 -12.69 -9.94
CA ASP A 22 -34.38 -11.54 -9.05
C ASP A 22 -32.97 -11.23 -8.53
N VAL A 23 -32.53 -9.97 -8.69
CA VAL A 23 -31.19 -9.49 -8.27
C VAL A 23 -31.32 -8.15 -7.54
N ASP A 24 -30.34 -7.86 -6.68
CA ASP A 24 -30.34 -6.62 -5.90
C ASP A 24 -29.81 -5.45 -6.72
N LEU A 25 -28.76 -5.70 -7.53
CA LEU A 25 -28.14 -4.69 -8.38
C LEU A 25 -27.90 -5.25 -9.79
N LEU A 26 -28.23 -4.45 -10.80
CA LEU A 26 -27.91 -4.70 -12.20
C LEU A 26 -27.15 -3.50 -12.78
N LEU A 27 -25.91 -3.72 -13.19
CA LEU A 27 -25.11 -2.78 -13.95
C LEU A 27 -25.32 -3.06 -15.44
N VAL A 28 -25.63 -2.05 -16.23
CA VAL A 28 -25.85 -2.17 -17.69
C VAL A 28 -25.11 -1.09 -18.47
N ASN A 29 -24.95 -1.30 -19.76
CA ASN A 29 -24.30 -0.37 -20.69
C ASN A 29 -22.89 0.02 -20.25
N GLY A 30 -22.14 -0.92 -19.67
CA GLY A 30 -20.76 -0.73 -19.21
C GLY A 30 -19.73 -1.20 -20.22
N ASN A 31 -18.52 -0.64 -20.12
CA ASN A 31 -17.31 -1.18 -20.71
C ASN A 31 -16.56 -1.96 -19.61
N VAL A 32 -16.92 -3.24 -19.44
CA VAL A 32 -16.47 -4.06 -18.30
C VAL A 32 -15.24 -4.87 -18.66
N TYR A 33 -14.12 -4.61 -17.99
CA TYR A 33 -12.90 -5.44 -18.02
C TYR A 33 -12.94 -6.43 -16.85
N THR A 34 -13.06 -7.69 -17.14
CA THR A 34 -13.36 -8.70 -16.12
C THR A 34 -12.13 -9.25 -15.41
N VAL A 35 -10.94 -9.15 -16.01
CA VAL A 35 -9.71 -9.85 -15.58
C VAL A 35 -9.89 -11.39 -15.58
N ASN A 36 -10.91 -11.89 -16.24
CA ASN A 36 -11.12 -13.31 -16.52
C ASN A 36 -10.65 -13.63 -17.96
N GLU A 37 -9.61 -14.43 -18.11
CA GLU A 37 -9.03 -14.75 -19.42
C GLU A 37 -10.02 -15.47 -20.37
N LYS A 38 -11.05 -16.15 -19.82
CA LYS A 38 -12.08 -16.84 -20.61
C LYS A 38 -13.16 -15.90 -21.13
N GLN A 39 -13.38 -14.77 -20.46
CA GLN A 39 -14.38 -13.77 -20.81
C GLN A 39 -13.86 -12.37 -20.44
N PRO A 40 -12.86 -11.83 -21.19
CA PRO A 40 -12.16 -10.60 -20.80
C PRO A 40 -13.02 -9.35 -20.77
N HIS A 41 -14.16 -9.35 -21.47
CA HIS A 41 -15.08 -8.20 -21.58
C HIS A 41 -16.53 -8.60 -21.34
N ALA A 42 -17.31 -7.64 -20.84
CA ALA A 42 -18.76 -7.72 -20.70
C ALA A 42 -19.38 -6.32 -20.83
N GLU A 43 -20.72 -6.26 -20.88
CA GLU A 43 -21.48 -5.02 -20.93
C GLU A 43 -22.38 -4.85 -19.69
N ALA A 44 -22.71 -5.97 -19.03
CA ALA A 44 -23.61 -6.01 -17.89
C ALA A 44 -23.13 -6.99 -16.82
N VAL A 45 -23.45 -6.66 -15.56
CA VAL A 45 -23.17 -7.49 -14.37
C VAL A 45 -24.39 -7.48 -13.46
N ALA A 46 -24.87 -8.67 -13.06
CA ALA A 46 -25.93 -8.78 -12.05
C ALA A 46 -25.40 -9.29 -10.73
N VAL A 47 -25.91 -8.72 -9.63
CA VAL A 47 -25.45 -8.98 -8.26
C VAL A 47 -26.63 -9.40 -7.40
N ARG A 48 -26.44 -10.45 -6.61
CA ARG A 48 -27.39 -10.88 -5.57
C ARG A 48 -26.65 -10.92 -4.25
N LYS A 49 -27.13 -10.18 -3.26
CA LYS A 49 -26.43 -9.92 -2.00
C LYS A 49 -25.05 -9.34 -2.29
N ASP A 50 -24.01 -9.98 -1.79
CA ASP A 50 -22.61 -9.59 -1.95
C ASP A 50 -21.89 -10.29 -3.13
N ARG A 51 -22.64 -11.10 -3.96
CA ARG A 51 -22.03 -11.95 -4.99
C ARG A 51 -22.51 -11.61 -6.41
N ILE A 52 -21.58 -11.70 -7.34
CA ILE A 52 -21.86 -11.66 -8.78
C ILE A 52 -22.61 -12.95 -9.16
N VAL A 53 -23.75 -12.81 -9.83
CA VAL A 53 -24.53 -13.96 -10.33
C VAL A 53 -24.53 -14.05 -11.85
N PHE A 54 -24.21 -12.95 -12.54
CA PHE A 54 -24.15 -12.91 -14.00
C PHE A 54 -23.12 -11.89 -14.47
N VAL A 55 -22.44 -12.24 -15.55
CA VAL A 55 -21.53 -11.38 -16.32
C VAL A 55 -21.79 -11.65 -17.80
N GLY A 56 -22.10 -10.63 -18.62
CA GLY A 56 -22.40 -10.87 -20.04
C GLY A 56 -22.81 -9.63 -20.80
N SER A 57 -23.60 -9.83 -21.88
CA SER A 57 -24.13 -8.75 -22.70
C SER A 57 -25.37 -8.10 -22.09
N ASN A 58 -25.64 -6.85 -22.49
CA ASN A 58 -26.88 -6.16 -22.13
C ASN A 58 -28.14 -6.95 -22.55
N GLU A 59 -28.10 -7.61 -23.72
CA GLU A 59 -29.22 -8.42 -24.21
C GLU A 59 -29.52 -9.58 -23.28
N SER A 60 -28.46 -10.32 -22.85
CA SER A 60 -28.62 -11.45 -21.94
C SER A 60 -29.01 -11.02 -20.51
N ALA A 61 -28.75 -9.76 -20.16
CA ALA A 61 -29.09 -9.20 -18.86
C ALA A 61 -30.56 -8.81 -18.72
N LYS A 62 -31.31 -8.68 -19.81
CA LYS A 62 -32.75 -8.28 -19.82
C LYS A 62 -33.68 -9.22 -19.05
N LYS A 63 -33.25 -10.45 -18.83
CA LYS A 63 -34.01 -11.43 -18.04
C LYS A 63 -34.07 -11.11 -16.55
N PHE A 64 -33.13 -10.32 -16.02
CA PHE A 64 -33.05 -10.03 -14.59
C PHE A 64 -34.02 -8.94 -14.17
N HIS A 65 -34.68 -9.16 -13.03
CA HIS A 65 -35.53 -8.20 -12.32
C HIS A 65 -34.72 -7.62 -11.16
N ALA A 66 -34.15 -6.43 -11.34
CA ALA A 66 -33.28 -5.81 -10.36
C ALA A 66 -34.02 -4.85 -9.44
N ALA A 67 -33.74 -4.92 -8.13
CA ALA A 67 -34.21 -3.92 -7.17
C ALA A 67 -33.62 -2.53 -7.50
N ARG A 68 -32.36 -2.50 -8.00
CA ARG A 68 -31.69 -1.29 -8.48
C ARG A 68 -30.97 -1.57 -9.80
N THR A 69 -31.22 -0.75 -10.80
CA THR A 69 -30.44 -0.77 -12.05
C THR A 69 -29.61 0.51 -12.15
N ILE A 70 -28.33 0.36 -12.50
CA ILE A 70 -27.42 1.48 -12.79
C ILE A 70 -27.03 1.40 -14.25
N ASP A 71 -27.42 2.41 -15.02
CA ASP A 71 -26.92 2.62 -16.38
C ASP A 71 -25.53 3.28 -16.31
N LEU A 72 -24.53 2.57 -16.77
CA LEU A 72 -23.13 3.01 -16.74
C LEU A 72 -22.81 3.99 -17.88
N ALA A 73 -23.70 4.11 -18.88
CA ALA A 73 -23.54 5.04 -20.01
C ALA A 73 -22.15 4.93 -20.69
N GLY A 74 -21.65 3.71 -20.88
CA GLY A 74 -20.34 3.45 -21.48
C GLY A 74 -19.13 3.62 -20.56
N LYS A 75 -19.31 3.93 -19.27
CA LYS A 75 -18.21 4.03 -18.31
C LYS A 75 -17.45 2.71 -18.16
N THR A 76 -16.18 2.82 -17.85
CA THR A 76 -15.32 1.66 -17.63
C THR A 76 -15.52 1.10 -16.25
N VAL A 77 -15.71 -0.22 -16.17
CA VAL A 77 -15.77 -0.98 -14.92
C VAL A 77 -14.62 -1.96 -14.88
N VAL A 78 -13.91 -1.97 -13.77
CA VAL A 78 -12.86 -2.94 -13.45
C VAL A 78 -13.21 -3.67 -12.16
N PRO A 79 -12.62 -4.87 -11.90
CA PRO A 79 -12.74 -5.47 -10.57
C PRO A 79 -12.36 -4.46 -9.50
N GLY A 80 -12.91 -4.58 -8.32
CA GLY A 80 -12.55 -3.72 -7.20
C GLY A 80 -11.04 -3.60 -7.07
N LEU A 81 -10.54 -2.37 -7.15
CA LEU A 81 -9.10 -2.13 -7.03
C LEU A 81 -8.65 -2.39 -5.61
N THR A 82 -7.48 -3.01 -5.48
CA THR A 82 -6.82 -3.32 -4.20
C THR A 82 -5.51 -2.55 -4.12
N ASP A 83 -5.34 -1.77 -3.05
CA ASP A 83 -4.05 -1.26 -2.64
C ASP A 83 -3.35 -2.32 -1.79
N SER A 84 -2.33 -2.99 -2.33
CA SER A 84 -1.69 -4.11 -1.63
C SER A 84 -0.66 -3.70 -0.57
N HIS A 85 -0.44 -2.41 -0.38
CA HIS A 85 0.48 -1.87 0.62
C HIS A 85 0.18 -0.41 0.90
N CYS A 86 -0.41 -0.12 2.06
CA CYS A 86 -0.59 1.25 2.54
C CYS A 86 -0.56 1.29 4.07
N HIS A 87 -0.53 2.50 4.65
CA HIS A 87 -0.53 2.75 6.10
C HIS A 87 -1.74 3.60 6.47
N ILE A 88 -2.85 2.96 6.77
CA ILE A 88 -4.17 3.61 6.87
C ILE A 88 -4.26 4.72 7.91
N PHE A 89 -3.65 4.54 9.08
CA PHE A 89 -3.59 5.58 10.11
C PHE A 89 -2.78 6.78 9.62
N GLY A 90 -1.63 6.54 9.00
CA GLY A 90 -0.80 7.59 8.42
C GLY A 90 -1.50 8.36 7.30
N ILE A 91 -2.35 7.70 6.49
CA ILE A 91 -3.21 8.36 5.50
C ILE A 91 -4.17 9.33 6.19
N GLY A 92 -4.89 8.85 7.21
CA GLY A 92 -5.82 9.71 7.95
C GLY A 92 -5.14 10.86 8.69
N GLU A 93 -4.01 10.59 9.31
CA GLU A 93 -3.21 11.61 9.99
C GLU A 93 -2.69 12.69 9.02
N ARG A 94 -2.26 12.28 7.81
CA ARG A 94 -1.87 13.24 6.76
C ARG A 94 -2.99 14.21 6.41
N GLU A 95 -4.23 13.72 6.32
CA GLU A 95 -5.39 14.57 6.02
C GLU A 95 -5.77 15.48 7.20
N LEU A 96 -5.41 15.13 8.44
CA LEU A 96 -5.78 15.85 9.66
C LEU A 96 -4.65 16.75 10.21
N THR A 97 -3.39 16.52 9.83
CA THR A 97 -2.21 17.27 10.31
C THR A 97 -1.66 18.22 9.24
N LEU A 98 -0.46 18.75 9.45
CA LEU A 98 0.17 19.64 8.47
C LEU A 98 0.64 18.87 7.24
N ASN A 99 -0.08 19.02 6.14
CA ASN A 99 0.29 18.41 4.85
C ASN A 99 1.35 19.29 4.13
N LEU A 100 2.55 18.74 3.99
CA LEU A 100 3.71 19.38 3.36
C LEU A 100 3.97 18.87 1.94
N GLU A 101 3.10 18.01 1.41
CA GLU A 101 3.18 17.56 0.02
C GLU A 101 3.14 18.74 -0.95
N GLY A 102 3.89 18.59 -2.06
CA GLY A 102 3.92 19.60 -3.12
C GLY A 102 4.71 20.86 -2.78
N THR A 103 5.44 20.90 -1.65
CA THR A 103 6.43 21.96 -1.41
C THR A 103 7.60 21.80 -2.37
N ASN A 104 7.89 22.86 -3.14
CA ASN A 104 8.92 22.83 -4.20
C ASN A 104 10.20 23.56 -3.78
N THR A 105 10.17 24.26 -2.66
CA THR A 105 11.31 25.01 -2.10
C THR A 105 11.31 24.92 -0.58
N LEU A 106 12.46 25.17 0.05
CA LEU A 106 12.55 25.37 1.49
C LEU A 106 11.63 26.52 1.96
N MET A 107 11.49 27.56 1.16
CA MET A 107 10.58 28.68 1.50
C MET A 107 9.12 28.26 1.53
N ASP A 108 8.65 27.45 0.56
CA ASP A 108 7.28 26.94 0.56
C ASP A 108 7.02 26.07 1.81
N PHE A 109 7.99 25.22 2.14
CA PHE A 109 7.95 24.39 3.34
C PHE A 109 7.84 25.26 4.61
N LEU A 110 8.73 26.23 4.80
CA LEU A 110 8.74 27.11 5.95
C LEU A 110 7.47 28.00 6.02
N ALA A 111 6.94 28.44 4.90
CA ALA A 111 5.69 29.20 4.85
C ALA A 111 4.50 28.40 5.42
N LYS A 112 4.36 27.13 5.04
CA LYS A 112 3.33 26.25 5.59
C LYS A 112 3.50 26.02 7.09
N VAL A 113 4.74 25.82 7.56
CA VAL A 113 5.03 25.69 8.99
C VAL A 113 4.69 26.97 9.74
N SER A 114 5.09 28.14 9.22
CA SER A 114 4.77 29.45 9.80
C SER A 114 3.26 29.68 9.90
N GLU A 115 2.51 29.40 8.85
CA GLU A 115 1.05 29.48 8.86
C GLU A 115 0.44 28.59 9.96
N ARG A 116 0.94 27.37 10.11
CA ARG A 116 0.48 26.44 11.16
C ARG A 116 0.81 26.99 12.55
N ALA A 117 2.03 27.52 12.74
CA ALA A 117 2.47 28.08 14.02
C ALA A 117 1.59 29.27 14.48
N THR A 118 1.08 30.09 13.55
CA THR A 118 0.15 31.17 13.90
C THR A 118 -1.22 30.70 14.41
N LYS A 119 -1.55 29.42 14.18
CA LYS A 119 -2.84 28.81 14.56
C LYS A 119 -2.71 27.79 15.70
N THR A 120 -1.49 27.62 16.22
CA THR A 120 -1.17 26.63 17.26
C THR A 120 -0.77 27.39 18.52
N GLU A 121 -1.34 27.04 19.67
CA GLU A 121 -1.00 27.67 20.93
C GLU A 121 0.48 27.46 21.29
N PRO A 122 1.13 28.38 21.99
CA PRO A 122 2.49 28.19 22.47
C PRO A 122 2.64 26.88 23.25
N ASP A 123 3.79 26.22 23.10
CA ASP A 123 4.15 24.92 23.69
C ASP A 123 3.37 23.71 23.14
N GLU A 124 2.37 23.90 22.30
CA GLU A 124 1.73 22.79 21.58
C GLU A 124 2.60 22.31 20.42
N TRP A 125 2.60 20.98 20.20
CA TRP A 125 3.35 20.36 19.13
C TRP A 125 2.78 20.67 17.75
N ILE A 126 3.66 21.02 16.82
CA ILE A 126 3.36 21.07 15.39
C ILE A 126 3.89 19.80 14.75
N THR A 127 2.98 18.92 14.33
CA THR A 127 3.28 17.70 13.60
C THR A 127 2.75 17.77 12.18
N GLY A 128 3.38 17.01 11.29
CA GLY A 128 2.99 16.96 9.89
C GLY A 128 3.92 16.07 9.09
N ARG A 129 3.64 15.91 7.78
CA ARG A 129 4.47 15.10 6.89
C ARG A 129 4.35 15.50 5.42
N GLY A 130 5.18 14.88 4.60
CA GLY A 130 5.06 14.96 3.15
C GLY A 130 6.08 15.86 2.46
N TRP A 131 7.03 16.44 3.21
CA TRP A 131 8.13 17.18 2.59
C TRP A 131 9.16 16.21 1.98
N ILE A 132 9.79 16.66 0.89
CA ILE A 132 10.89 15.94 0.24
C ILE A 132 11.82 16.95 -0.43
N GLU A 133 13.01 17.10 0.13
CA GLU A 133 14.01 18.11 -0.29
C GLU A 133 14.59 17.85 -1.67
N THR A 134 14.53 16.61 -2.16
CA THR A 134 15.12 16.26 -3.47
C THR A 134 14.46 16.99 -4.63
N PHE A 135 13.25 17.51 -4.44
CA PHE A 135 12.56 18.37 -5.43
C PHE A 135 12.89 19.85 -5.29
N TRP A 136 13.56 20.24 -4.20
CA TRP A 136 13.90 21.64 -3.96
C TRP A 136 15.14 22.09 -4.72
N LYS A 137 15.30 23.40 -4.84
CA LYS A 137 16.50 24.02 -5.44
C LYS A 137 17.05 25.10 -4.51
N PRO A 138 18.21 24.85 -3.87
CA PRO A 138 19.01 23.62 -3.89
C PRO A 138 18.34 22.45 -3.14
N ALA A 139 18.66 21.22 -3.55
CA ALA A 139 18.21 19.99 -2.90
C ALA A 139 19.04 19.76 -1.63
N GLN A 140 18.57 20.28 -0.50
CA GLN A 140 19.22 20.15 0.81
C GLN A 140 18.21 19.96 1.91
N PHE A 141 18.55 19.19 2.94
CA PHE A 141 17.74 19.06 4.12
C PHE A 141 17.49 20.41 4.78
N PRO A 142 16.27 20.65 5.32
CA PRO A 142 16.02 21.76 6.23
C PRO A 142 16.82 21.57 7.52
N THR A 143 17.08 22.66 8.24
CA THR A 143 17.78 22.62 9.52
C THR A 143 16.85 22.99 10.68
N ARG A 144 17.23 22.60 11.92
CA ARG A 144 16.51 23.02 13.12
C ARG A 144 16.39 24.54 13.20
N GLN A 145 17.43 25.27 12.79
CA GLN A 145 17.45 26.74 12.82
C GLN A 145 16.47 27.36 11.82
N ASP A 146 16.18 26.69 10.71
CA ASP A 146 15.15 27.15 9.76
C ASP A 146 13.76 27.06 10.40
N LEU A 147 13.47 25.98 11.12
CA LEU A 147 12.21 25.83 11.87
C LEU A 147 12.13 26.76 13.06
N ASP A 148 13.22 26.99 13.81
CA ASP A 148 13.25 27.91 14.96
C ASP A 148 12.84 29.33 14.58
N LYS A 149 13.16 29.77 13.35
CA LYS A 149 12.79 31.11 12.84
C LYS A 149 11.28 31.26 12.63
N VAL A 150 10.58 30.20 12.25
CA VAL A 150 9.16 30.24 11.84
C VAL A 150 8.21 29.69 12.89
N ALA A 151 8.71 28.90 13.86
CA ALA A 151 7.95 28.32 14.94
C ALA A 151 8.77 28.41 16.27
N PRO A 152 9.08 29.60 16.75
CA PRO A 152 9.97 29.79 17.91
C PRO A 152 9.36 29.35 19.24
N HIS A 153 8.02 29.22 19.31
CA HIS A 153 7.29 28.94 20.55
C HIS A 153 6.67 27.54 20.61
N ASN A 154 6.86 26.73 19.54
CA ASN A 154 6.26 25.42 19.43
C ASN A 154 7.35 24.35 19.20
N PRO A 155 7.30 23.19 19.85
CA PRO A 155 8.07 22.04 19.41
C PRO A 155 7.52 21.56 18.06
N VAL A 156 8.44 21.36 17.09
CA VAL A 156 8.10 20.96 15.71
C VAL A 156 8.74 19.62 15.40
N PHE A 157 7.93 18.68 14.85
CA PHE A 157 8.41 17.41 14.34
C PHE A 157 7.67 17.06 13.05
N LEU A 158 8.38 17.08 11.92
CA LEU A 158 7.80 16.95 10.59
C LEU A 158 8.45 15.77 9.84
N THR A 159 7.67 14.77 9.53
CA THR A 159 8.12 13.54 8.87
C THR A 159 8.29 13.77 7.36
N ARG A 160 9.41 13.29 6.81
CA ARG A 160 9.67 13.27 5.37
C ARG A 160 8.64 12.38 4.67
N ALA A 161 8.42 12.59 3.37
CA ALA A 161 7.43 11.87 2.60
C ALA A 161 7.59 10.34 2.70
N ASP A 162 8.82 9.84 2.61
CA ASP A 162 9.15 8.41 2.71
C ASP A 162 8.95 7.79 4.11
N GLY A 163 8.72 8.61 5.14
CA GLY A 163 8.55 8.12 6.51
C GLY A 163 9.84 7.70 7.22
N HIS A 164 10.99 7.73 6.52
CA HIS A 164 12.29 7.26 7.02
C HIS A 164 13.23 8.38 7.48
N ALA A 165 12.77 9.63 7.46
CA ALA A 165 13.45 10.76 8.04
C ALA A 165 12.44 11.74 8.63
N ALA A 166 12.87 12.53 9.62
CA ALA A 166 12.11 13.65 10.15
C ALA A 166 13.03 14.82 10.47
N ILE A 167 12.45 16.02 10.49
CA ILE A 167 13.10 17.24 10.98
C ILE A 167 12.45 17.69 12.29
N ALA A 168 13.27 17.92 13.30
CA ALA A 168 12.89 18.48 14.59
C ALA A 168 13.54 19.85 14.80
N ASN A 169 12.82 20.80 15.38
CA ASN A 169 13.39 22.09 15.78
C ASN A 169 14.13 21.98 17.13
N SER A 170 14.78 23.07 17.54
CA SER A 170 15.56 23.10 18.80
C SER A 170 14.71 22.82 20.04
N ALA A 171 13.45 23.26 20.08
CA ALA A 171 12.53 22.99 21.18
C ALA A 171 12.23 21.48 21.29
N ALA A 172 11.90 20.83 20.17
CA ALA A 172 11.64 19.38 20.13
C ALA A 172 12.87 18.56 20.52
N LEU A 173 14.07 18.92 20.02
CA LEU A 173 15.33 18.24 20.39
C LEU A 173 15.62 18.41 21.89
N THR A 174 15.35 19.59 22.47
CA THR A 174 15.53 19.83 23.91
C THR A 174 14.61 18.95 24.75
N ILE A 175 13.32 18.84 24.38
CA ILE A 175 12.35 17.97 25.05
C ILE A 175 12.82 16.50 24.96
N ALA A 176 13.34 16.07 23.81
CA ALA A 176 13.87 14.73 23.58
C ALA A 176 15.26 14.49 24.20
N LYS A 177 15.89 15.51 24.81
CA LYS A 177 17.25 15.47 25.39
C LYS A 177 18.33 15.06 24.37
N ILE A 178 18.17 15.52 23.13
CA ILE A 178 19.12 15.28 22.04
C ILE A 178 20.07 16.48 21.94
N ASP A 179 21.34 16.25 22.25
CA ASP A 179 22.43 17.21 22.15
C ASP A 179 23.59 16.63 21.29
N LYS A 180 24.71 17.35 21.23
CA LYS A 180 25.90 16.91 20.48
C LYS A 180 26.51 15.59 20.97
N ASN A 181 26.25 15.17 22.21
CA ASN A 181 26.77 13.95 22.82
C ASN A 181 25.80 12.78 22.63
N ALA A 182 24.57 13.02 22.18
CA ALA A 182 23.59 11.96 21.96
C ALA A 182 24.15 10.91 20.96
N PRO A 183 24.18 9.60 21.33
CA PRO A 183 24.66 8.55 20.45
C PRO A 183 23.63 8.24 19.35
N ASN A 184 24.11 7.74 18.21
CA ASN A 184 23.24 7.11 17.23
C ASN A 184 22.64 5.83 17.80
N LEU A 185 21.42 5.49 17.38
CA LEU A 185 20.76 4.24 17.72
C LEU A 185 21.07 3.16 16.69
N PHE A 186 20.99 1.90 17.09
CA PHE A 186 20.95 0.83 16.11
C PHE A 186 19.75 1.01 15.19
N GLY A 187 19.98 1.00 13.87
CA GLY A 187 18.93 1.20 12.87
C GLY A 187 18.41 2.63 12.75
N GLY A 188 19.19 3.65 13.18
CA GLY A 188 18.80 5.05 13.01
C GLY A 188 19.91 6.03 13.36
N GLU A 189 19.86 7.23 12.79
CA GLU A 189 20.93 8.21 12.85
C GLU A 189 20.42 9.60 13.24
N ILE A 190 21.17 10.28 14.15
CA ILE A 190 21.02 11.71 14.45
C ILE A 190 22.04 12.43 13.57
N LEU A 191 21.59 13.12 12.53
CA LEU A 191 22.49 13.86 11.66
C LEU A 191 23.07 15.05 12.40
N LYS A 192 24.39 15.15 12.41
CA LYS A 192 25.16 16.22 13.09
C LYS A 192 25.92 17.05 12.08
N ASP A 193 26.06 18.33 12.39
CA ASP A 193 26.95 19.23 11.67
C ASP A 193 28.41 18.76 11.83
N LYS A 194 29.12 18.67 10.73
CA LYS A 194 30.49 18.08 10.69
C LYS A 194 31.53 18.92 11.42
N GLU A 195 31.31 20.22 11.54
CA GLU A 195 32.28 21.14 12.17
C GLU A 195 32.03 21.30 13.66
N THR A 196 30.77 21.42 14.06
CA THR A 196 30.37 21.72 15.44
C THR A 196 29.99 20.49 16.25
N GLY A 197 29.61 19.40 15.57
CA GLY A 197 29.04 18.19 16.20
C GLY A 197 27.60 18.37 16.68
N GLU A 198 26.99 19.54 16.48
CA GLU A 198 25.63 19.83 16.91
C GLU A 198 24.60 19.10 16.02
N PRO A 199 23.48 18.60 16.59
CA PRO A 199 22.40 18.01 15.79
C PRO A 199 21.82 19.03 14.79
N THR A 200 21.70 18.64 13.53
CA THR A 200 21.11 19.47 12.47
C THR A 200 19.59 19.62 12.62
N GLY A 201 18.98 18.70 13.35
CA GLY A 201 17.53 18.52 13.45
C GLY A 201 17.01 17.29 12.68
N ILE A 202 17.78 16.76 11.74
CA ILE A 202 17.40 15.56 10.99
C ILE A 202 17.68 14.30 11.81
N LEU A 203 16.65 13.44 11.86
CA LEU A 203 16.65 12.13 12.48
C LEU A 203 16.19 11.10 11.44
N THR A 204 16.81 9.92 11.42
CA THR A 204 16.39 8.86 10.50
C THR A 204 15.97 7.60 11.25
N ASP A 205 15.00 6.88 10.69
CA ASP A 205 14.50 5.58 11.13
C ASP A 205 14.35 5.50 12.67
N ASN A 206 14.97 4.52 13.35
CA ASN A 206 14.81 4.34 14.80
C ASN A 206 15.22 5.57 15.65
N ALA A 207 16.03 6.49 15.11
CA ALA A 207 16.35 7.73 15.83
C ALA A 207 15.18 8.70 15.88
N MET A 208 14.21 8.63 14.95
CA MET A 208 13.00 9.45 14.97
C MET A 208 12.19 9.22 16.24
N ASP A 209 12.20 8.00 16.76
CA ASP A 209 11.49 7.60 17.97
C ASP A 209 11.92 8.38 19.23
N LEU A 210 13.13 8.91 19.26
CA LEU A 210 13.59 9.71 20.39
C LEU A 210 12.72 10.97 20.58
N VAL A 211 12.25 11.57 19.49
CA VAL A 211 11.36 12.73 19.50
C VAL A 211 9.90 12.29 19.47
N ALA A 212 9.54 11.34 18.63
CA ALA A 212 8.16 10.88 18.46
C ALA A 212 7.52 10.42 19.78
N LYS A 213 8.29 9.76 20.66
CA LYS A 213 7.85 9.33 22.00
C LYS A 213 7.55 10.50 22.98
N GLN A 214 7.99 11.71 22.68
CA GLN A 214 7.72 12.90 23.48
C GLN A 214 6.43 13.64 23.05
N ILE A 215 5.95 13.34 21.84
CA ILE A 215 4.70 13.93 21.33
C ILE A 215 3.53 13.33 22.11
N PRO A 216 2.58 14.15 22.60
CA PRO A 216 1.39 13.66 23.25
C PRO A 216 0.68 12.63 22.36
N LYS A 217 0.34 11.48 22.93
CA LYS A 217 -0.39 10.47 22.18
C LYS A 217 -1.78 10.98 21.82
N PRO A 218 -2.24 10.77 20.59
CA PRO A 218 -3.59 11.14 20.22
C PRO A 218 -4.60 10.36 21.07
N THR A 219 -5.70 11.00 21.38
CA THR A 219 -6.83 10.41 22.09
C THR A 219 -7.46 9.27 21.28
N ALA A 220 -8.21 8.39 21.92
CA ALA A 220 -8.93 7.32 21.22
C ALA A 220 -9.90 7.86 20.14
N ALA A 221 -10.49 9.04 20.39
CA ALA A 221 -11.39 9.70 19.44
C ALA A 221 -10.63 10.23 18.21
N GLU A 222 -9.48 10.85 18.39
CA GLU A 222 -8.63 11.34 17.29
C GLU A 222 -8.09 10.19 16.46
N ARG A 223 -7.71 9.07 17.07
CA ARG A 223 -7.28 7.86 16.36
C ARG A 223 -8.42 7.22 15.57
N GLU A 224 -9.63 7.14 16.13
CA GLU A 224 -10.82 6.67 15.40
C GLU A 224 -11.13 7.59 14.23
N GLN A 225 -11.02 8.90 14.41
CA GLN A 225 -11.18 9.88 13.34
C GLN A 225 -10.12 9.70 12.24
N ALA A 226 -8.84 9.52 12.59
CA ALA A 226 -7.78 9.28 11.61
C ALA A 226 -8.06 8.01 10.79
N LEU A 227 -8.40 6.89 11.46
CA LEU A 227 -8.75 5.65 10.78
C LEU A 227 -9.91 5.84 9.79
N LEU A 228 -11.01 6.46 10.22
CA LEU A 228 -12.18 6.68 9.37
C LEU A 228 -11.91 7.68 8.23
N THR A 229 -11.11 8.71 8.49
CA THR A 229 -10.69 9.68 7.45
C THR A 229 -9.86 8.97 6.37
N GLY A 230 -8.89 8.14 6.77
CA GLY A 230 -8.11 7.34 5.84
C GLY A 230 -8.99 6.40 5.02
N ILE A 231 -9.84 5.61 5.66
CA ILE A 231 -10.76 4.67 5.00
C ILE A 231 -11.66 5.38 3.98
N ASN A 232 -12.28 6.49 4.36
CA ASN A 232 -13.18 7.24 3.48
C ASN A 232 -12.45 7.86 2.28
N ARG A 233 -11.21 8.31 2.50
CA ARG A 233 -10.36 8.78 1.41
C ARG A 233 -10.08 7.68 0.39
N GLU A 234 -9.66 6.51 0.84
CA GLU A 234 -9.33 5.38 -0.04
C GLU A 234 -10.56 4.90 -0.82
N ILE A 235 -11.71 4.79 -0.16
CA ILE A 235 -13.00 4.49 -0.83
C ILE A 235 -13.31 5.56 -1.91
N GLY A 236 -13.14 6.84 -1.58
CA GLY A 236 -13.39 7.96 -2.51
C GLY A 236 -12.48 7.96 -3.73
N LEU A 237 -11.26 7.43 -3.60
CA LEU A 237 -10.31 7.25 -4.69
C LEU A 237 -10.62 6.04 -5.58
N GLY A 238 -11.44 5.11 -5.11
CA GLY A 238 -11.83 3.90 -5.86
C GLY A 238 -11.20 2.60 -5.38
N TRP A 239 -10.47 2.62 -4.27
CA TRP A 239 -10.00 1.40 -3.64
C TRP A 239 -11.16 0.65 -2.97
N CYS A 240 -11.34 -0.61 -3.32
CA CYS A 240 -12.33 -1.50 -2.69
C CYS A 240 -11.72 -2.31 -1.54
N GLU A 241 -10.41 -2.51 -1.60
CA GLU A 241 -9.64 -3.19 -0.57
C GLU A 241 -8.32 -2.47 -0.33
N ILE A 242 -7.88 -2.50 0.93
CA ILE A 242 -6.53 -2.10 1.34
C ILE A 242 -5.87 -3.23 2.12
N GLN A 243 -4.56 -3.40 1.92
CA GLN A 243 -3.70 -4.27 2.71
C GLN A 243 -2.80 -3.37 3.54
N ASN A 244 -3.17 -3.22 4.82
CA ASN A 244 -2.50 -2.31 5.74
C ASN A 244 -1.19 -2.91 6.22
N ALA A 245 -0.10 -2.24 5.92
CA ALA A 245 1.26 -2.71 6.09
C ALA A 245 1.78 -2.52 7.53
N GLY A 246 1.02 -3.00 8.48
CA GLY A 246 1.40 -3.11 9.88
C GLY A 246 0.52 -2.29 10.81
N SER A 247 0.15 -2.92 11.93
CA SER A 247 -0.53 -2.31 13.07
C SER A 247 -0.04 -2.92 14.36
N HIS A 248 0.00 -2.10 15.41
CA HIS A 248 0.15 -2.55 16.79
C HIS A 248 -1.18 -2.99 17.38
N LYS A 249 -1.14 -3.71 18.52
CA LYS A 249 -2.31 -4.28 19.18
C LYS A 249 -3.44 -3.29 19.41
N ASP A 250 -3.15 -2.09 19.86
CA ASP A 250 -4.13 -1.05 20.16
C ASP A 250 -4.83 -0.51 18.90
N GLU A 251 -4.11 -0.44 17.76
CA GLU A 251 -4.67 -0.13 16.45
C GLU A 251 -5.57 -1.25 15.94
N ILE A 252 -5.12 -2.50 16.10
CA ILE A 252 -5.91 -3.70 15.74
C ILE A 252 -7.23 -3.72 16.48
N ASP A 253 -7.21 -3.44 17.78
CA ASP A 253 -8.42 -3.39 18.62
C ASP A 253 -9.37 -2.27 18.16
N LEU A 254 -8.82 -1.12 17.79
CA LEU A 254 -9.62 -0.02 17.24
C LEU A 254 -10.22 -0.35 15.88
N ILE A 255 -9.45 -0.95 14.97
CA ILE A 255 -9.94 -1.42 13.67
C ILE A 255 -11.11 -2.39 13.88
N LYS A 256 -10.91 -3.44 14.69
CA LYS A 256 -11.96 -4.43 14.99
C LYS A 256 -13.21 -3.78 15.60
N LYS A 257 -13.04 -2.80 16.48
CA LYS A 257 -14.16 -2.03 17.06
C LYS A 257 -14.95 -1.28 15.97
N VAL A 258 -14.25 -0.56 15.08
CA VAL A 258 -14.86 0.23 14.00
C VAL A 258 -15.64 -0.66 13.03
N TYR A 259 -15.06 -1.81 12.64
CA TYR A 259 -15.75 -2.80 11.80
C TYR A 259 -16.93 -3.46 12.51
N GLY A 260 -16.77 -3.81 13.79
CA GLY A 260 -17.86 -4.36 14.61
C GLY A 260 -19.04 -3.41 14.80
N GLN A 261 -18.82 -2.10 14.68
CA GLN A 261 -19.85 -1.05 14.69
C GLN A 261 -20.45 -0.76 13.29
N GLY A 262 -19.97 -1.43 12.23
CA GLY A 262 -20.42 -1.19 10.85
C GLY A 262 -20.05 0.18 10.28
N LYS A 263 -19.05 0.87 10.88
CA LYS A 263 -18.62 2.22 10.46
C LYS A 263 -17.69 2.19 9.24
N ALA A 264 -17.03 1.07 8.97
CA ALA A 264 -16.12 0.91 7.84
C ALA A 264 -16.69 -0.05 6.80
N LYS A 265 -16.53 0.29 5.52
CA LYS A 265 -17.07 -0.47 4.38
C LYS A 265 -16.00 -1.03 3.45
N ILE A 266 -14.78 -0.51 3.48
CA ILE A 266 -13.66 -1.04 2.67
C ILE A 266 -13.27 -2.44 3.15
N ARG A 267 -12.82 -3.31 2.24
CA ARG A 267 -12.19 -4.56 2.68
C ARG A 267 -10.81 -4.28 3.21
N PHE A 268 -10.46 -4.94 4.28
CA PHE A 268 -9.26 -4.64 5.07
C PHE A 268 -8.47 -5.90 5.38
N ILE A 269 -7.28 -5.99 4.86
CA ILE A 269 -6.31 -7.00 5.27
C ILE A 269 -5.30 -6.31 6.16
N ASN A 270 -5.13 -6.79 7.38
CA ASN A 270 -4.22 -6.22 8.36
C ASN A 270 -3.00 -7.09 8.58
N CYS A 271 -1.85 -6.46 8.67
CA CYS A 271 -0.62 -7.08 9.12
C CYS A 271 -0.31 -6.67 10.57
N VAL A 272 0.27 -7.57 11.34
CA VAL A 272 0.72 -7.32 12.71
C VAL A 272 2.20 -6.96 12.68
N PHE A 273 2.62 -5.89 13.32
CA PHE A 273 4.04 -5.55 13.39
C PHE A 273 4.85 -6.63 14.13
N GLY A 274 6.02 -6.95 13.60
CA GLY A 274 7.02 -7.82 14.18
C GLY A 274 8.45 -7.41 13.76
N PRO A 275 9.47 -7.95 14.45
CA PRO A 275 9.38 -8.83 15.63
C PRO A 275 8.86 -8.10 16.86
N GLY A 276 8.40 -8.83 17.88
CA GLY A 276 8.00 -8.25 19.17
C GLY A 276 6.81 -8.99 19.80
N GLU A 277 6.29 -8.41 20.87
CA GLU A 277 5.21 -9.02 21.67
C GLU A 277 3.92 -9.20 20.84
N ASP A 278 3.56 -8.23 20.01
CA ASP A 278 2.36 -8.29 19.17
C ASP A 278 2.43 -9.48 18.20
N ALA A 279 3.56 -9.67 17.52
CA ALA A 279 3.78 -10.80 16.63
C ALA A 279 3.77 -12.14 17.38
N GLN A 280 4.41 -12.21 18.57
CA GLN A 280 4.43 -13.42 19.40
C GLN A 280 3.02 -13.82 19.86
N ASN A 281 2.20 -12.85 20.26
CA ASN A 281 0.81 -13.09 20.65
C ASN A 281 -0.02 -13.52 19.44
N PHE A 282 0.15 -12.87 18.30
CA PHE A 282 -0.54 -13.23 17.06
C PHE A 282 -0.19 -14.64 16.57
N LEU A 283 1.07 -15.08 16.69
CA LEU A 283 1.48 -16.46 16.36
C LEU A 283 0.78 -17.50 17.23
N LYS A 284 0.46 -17.18 18.49
CA LYS A 284 -0.30 -18.05 19.41
C LYS A 284 -1.80 -18.03 19.13
N GLU A 285 -2.35 -16.85 18.85
CA GLU A 285 -3.79 -16.64 18.60
C GLU A 285 -4.22 -17.18 17.24
N GLY A 286 -3.34 -17.12 16.25
CA GLY A 286 -3.61 -17.52 14.87
C GLY A 286 -4.33 -16.45 14.04
N ALA A 287 -4.58 -16.78 12.77
CA ALA A 287 -5.17 -15.87 11.81
C ALA A 287 -6.67 -15.66 12.03
N THR A 288 -7.14 -14.44 11.80
CA THR A 288 -8.57 -14.10 11.65
C THR A 288 -8.88 -13.92 10.17
N ILE A 289 -9.78 -14.71 9.60
CA ILE A 289 -10.09 -14.70 8.18
C ILE A 289 -11.55 -14.32 7.95
N GLY A 290 -11.80 -13.27 7.17
CA GLY A 290 -13.13 -12.88 6.70
C GLY A 290 -14.12 -12.48 7.79
N ALA A 291 -13.64 -11.91 8.90
CA ALA A 291 -14.50 -11.37 9.94
C ALA A 291 -15.33 -10.18 9.41
N PHE A 292 -16.42 -9.85 10.12
CA PHE A 292 -17.32 -8.73 9.79
C PHE A 292 -17.81 -8.80 8.32
N ASP A 293 -18.47 -9.89 7.97
CA ASP A 293 -19.02 -10.13 6.62
C ASP A 293 -17.95 -10.01 5.51
N ARG A 294 -16.78 -10.62 5.76
CA ARG A 294 -15.60 -10.62 4.85
C ARG A 294 -14.97 -9.26 4.63
N HIS A 295 -15.14 -8.33 5.56
CA HIS A 295 -14.50 -7.01 5.49
C HIS A 295 -13.17 -6.93 6.24
N PHE A 296 -12.79 -7.95 7.02
CA PHE A 296 -11.55 -7.94 7.78
C PHE A 296 -10.85 -9.29 7.78
N THR A 297 -9.59 -9.28 7.40
CA THR A 297 -8.67 -10.43 7.50
C THR A 297 -7.37 -9.98 8.17
N GLN A 298 -6.84 -10.79 9.09
CA GLN A 298 -5.53 -10.60 9.71
C GLN A 298 -4.82 -11.94 9.70
N ARG A 299 -3.78 -12.06 8.84
CA ARG A 299 -3.07 -13.33 8.67
C ARG A 299 -1.57 -13.17 8.45
N THR A 300 -1.04 -11.96 8.52
CA THR A 300 0.30 -11.61 8.09
C THR A 300 1.05 -10.88 9.21
N ILE A 301 2.35 -11.16 9.33
CA ILE A 301 3.30 -10.38 10.14
C ILE A 301 4.08 -9.47 9.20
N LYS A 302 4.15 -8.17 9.51
CA LYS A 302 4.99 -7.18 8.83
C LYS A 302 6.28 -6.98 9.58
N VAL A 303 7.40 -7.05 8.86
CA VAL A 303 8.74 -6.73 9.36
C VAL A 303 9.30 -5.55 8.55
N ILE A 304 9.92 -4.60 9.20
CA ILE A 304 10.74 -3.56 8.56
C ILE A 304 12.20 -3.98 8.74
N PHE A 305 12.96 -4.13 7.65
CA PHE A 305 14.28 -4.73 7.71
C PHE A 305 15.44 -3.79 7.34
N ASP A 306 15.15 -2.75 6.55
CA ASP A 306 16.09 -1.65 6.28
C ASP A 306 15.34 -0.32 6.10
N GLY A 307 16.08 0.76 5.85
CA GLY A 307 15.51 2.07 5.61
C GLY A 307 15.28 2.37 4.12
N ALA A 308 14.94 3.62 3.79
CA ALA A 308 14.64 4.05 2.43
C ALA A 308 15.89 4.44 1.62
N LEU A 309 15.78 4.33 0.27
CA LEU A 309 16.85 4.71 -0.65
C LEU A 309 17.12 6.23 -0.59
N GLY A 310 16.07 7.05 -0.56
CA GLY A 310 16.18 8.50 -0.58
C GLY A 310 16.94 9.08 0.60
N SER A 311 16.69 8.57 1.81
CA SER A 311 17.36 8.95 3.06
C SER A 311 18.72 8.26 3.30
N ARG A 312 19.14 7.36 2.40
CA ARG A 312 20.35 6.53 2.48
C ARG A 312 20.34 5.49 3.62
N GLY A 313 19.15 5.11 4.09
CA GLY A 313 18.96 4.04 5.06
C GLY A 313 18.91 2.65 4.42
N ALA A 314 18.52 2.53 3.15
CA ALA A 314 18.43 1.25 2.46
C ALA A 314 19.78 0.51 2.45
N ALA A 315 19.76 -0.77 2.90
CA ALA A 315 20.98 -1.56 3.05
C ALA A 315 21.47 -2.10 1.69
N LEU A 316 22.58 -1.52 1.21
CA LEU A 316 23.17 -1.84 -0.08
C LEU A 316 24.37 -2.78 0.05
N LEU A 317 24.61 -3.60 -0.98
CA LEU A 317 25.82 -4.44 -1.11
C LEU A 317 27.10 -3.63 -1.31
N LYS A 318 27.00 -2.46 -1.92
CA LYS A 318 28.09 -1.51 -2.13
C LYS A 318 27.66 -0.15 -1.57
N PRO A 319 28.61 0.70 -1.15
CA PRO A 319 28.31 2.04 -0.66
C PRO A 319 27.47 2.86 -1.65
N TYR A 320 26.76 3.83 -1.12
CA TYR A 320 26.04 4.82 -1.93
C TYR A 320 27.04 5.55 -2.84
N SER A 321 26.65 5.81 -4.10
CA SER A 321 27.55 6.48 -5.06
C SER A 321 27.80 7.94 -4.70
N ASP A 322 26.83 8.58 -4.07
CA ASP A 322 26.90 9.97 -3.61
C ASP A 322 27.21 10.12 -2.11
N ALA A 323 27.47 9.00 -1.41
CA ALA A 323 27.87 8.96 -0.02
C ALA A 323 28.70 7.66 0.25
N PRO A 324 29.96 7.62 -0.20
CA PRO A 324 30.79 6.41 -0.18
C PRO A 324 31.17 5.94 1.24
N GLU A 325 30.89 6.72 2.25
CA GLU A 325 31.09 6.40 3.67
C GLU A 325 29.99 5.48 4.24
N THR A 326 28.88 5.31 3.56
CA THR A 326 27.77 4.48 4.02
C THR A 326 27.24 3.55 2.94
N SER A 327 26.74 2.41 3.37
CA SER A 327 25.96 1.45 2.57
C SER A 327 24.57 1.18 3.16
N GLY A 328 24.05 2.12 3.96
CA GLY A 328 22.82 1.95 4.71
C GLY A 328 22.97 0.92 5.85
N TYR A 329 21.86 0.59 6.49
CA TYR A 329 21.82 -0.27 7.67
C TYR A 329 20.59 -1.18 7.68
N LEU A 330 20.66 -2.21 8.51
CA LEU A 330 19.50 -3.04 8.84
C LEU A 330 18.84 -2.47 10.10
N THR A 331 17.52 -2.50 10.15
CA THR A 331 16.72 -2.06 11.32
C THR A 331 16.47 -3.20 12.29
N GLU A 332 16.60 -4.45 11.82
CA GLU A 332 16.46 -5.66 12.60
C GLU A 332 17.68 -6.57 12.44
N LYS A 333 17.94 -7.42 13.42
CA LYS A 333 19.01 -8.39 13.35
C LYS A 333 18.52 -9.70 12.72
N PRO A 334 19.21 -10.22 11.69
CA PRO A 334 18.83 -11.46 11.01
C PRO A 334 18.61 -12.65 11.94
N GLU A 335 19.44 -12.79 12.97
CA GLU A 335 19.38 -13.87 13.96
C GLU A 335 18.13 -13.80 14.85
N GLU A 336 17.56 -12.62 15.07
CA GLU A 336 16.33 -12.43 15.85
C GLU A 336 15.07 -12.76 15.03
N LEU A 337 15.14 -12.65 13.70
CA LEU A 337 14.01 -12.95 12.80
C LEU A 337 13.83 -14.44 12.51
N SER A 338 14.93 -15.22 12.45
CA SER A 338 14.88 -16.63 12.05
C SER A 338 13.88 -17.47 12.87
N PRO A 339 13.85 -17.41 14.23
CA PRO A 339 12.91 -18.17 15.02
C PRO A 339 11.44 -17.79 14.75
N MET A 340 11.17 -16.50 14.54
CA MET A 340 9.82 -16.00 14.23
C MET A 340 9.35 -16.50 12.86
N PHE A 341 10.23 -16.51 11.84
CA PHE A 341 9.91 -17.01 10.50
C PHE A 341 9.58 -18.52 10.52
N GLU A 342 10.36 -19.31 11.26
CA GLU A 342 10.06 -20.74 11.42
C GLU A 342 8.71 -20.96 12.10
N GLU A 343 8.41 -20.21 13.16
CA GLU A 343 7.13 -20.31 13.87
C GLU A 343 5.96 -19.85 12.99
N ALA A 344 6.13 -18.77 12.22
CA ALA A 344 5.12 -18.29 11.28
C ALA A 344 4.76 -19.36 10.24
N LEU A 345 5.74 -20.11 9.71
CA LEU A 345 5.48 -21.24 8.81
C LEU A 345 4.70 -22.36 9.48
N ARG A 346 5.08 -22.75 10.70
CA ARG A 346 4.35 -23.79 11.47
C ARG A 346 2.92 -23.40 11.78
N SER A 347 2.70 -22.12 12.08
CA SER A 347 1.37 -21.56 12.40
C SER A 347 0.54 -21.20 11.16
N GLY A 348 1.07 -21.38 9.94
CA GLY A 348 0.40 -20.98 8.70
C GLY A 348 0.20 -19.47 8.54
N ILE A 349 1.01 -18.67 9.22
CA ILE A 349 1.01 -17.21 9.16
C ILE A 349 1.91 -16.74 8.02
N GLN A 350 1.40 -15.82 7.22
CA GLN A 350 2.17 -15.15 6.16
C GLN A 350 3.14 -14.15 6.78
N VAL A 351 4.28 -13.92 6.12
CA VAL A 351 5.20 -12.84 6.46
C VAL A 351 5.39 -11.95 5.25
N GLU A 352 5.41 -10.65 5.49
CA GLU A 352 5.83 -9.64 4.53
C GLU A 352 6.93 -8.79 5.14
N THR A 353 8.05 -8.70 4.44
CA THR A 353 9.23 -7.98 4.93
C THR A 353 9.58 -6.84 4.00
N HIS A 354 9.58 -5.62 4.53
CA HIS A 354 10.14 -4.46 3.86
C HIS A 354 11.64 -4.68 3.61
N ALA A 355 12.06 -4.66 2.37
CA ALA A 355 13.46 -4.67 1.97
C ALA A 355 13.64 -3.86 0.68
N ILE A 356 14.28 -2.70 0.80
CA ILE A 356 14.53 -1.77 -0.30
C ILE A 356 15.89 -2.04 -0.93
N GLY A 357 16.96 -2.12 -0.13
CA GLY A 357 18.32 -2.31 -0.62
C GLY A 357 18.62 -3.74 -1.07
N ASP A 358 19.57 -3.87 -2.01
CA ASP A 358 19.97 -5.17 -2.57
C ASP A 358 20.62 -6.10 -1.53
N ARG A 359 21.29 -5.57 -0.50
CA ARG A 359 21.78 -6.34 0.64
C ARG A 359 20.63 -6.85 1.51
N ALA A 360 19.65 -6.00 1.82
CA ALA A 360 18.47 -6.40 2.59
C ALA A 360 17.68 -7.49 1.88
N ASN A 361 17.40 -7.31 0.59
CA ASN A 361 16.72 -8.30 -0.24
C ASN A 361 17.43 -9.65 -0.23
N ARG A 362 18.78 -9.65 -0.38
CA ARG A 362 19.59 -10.89 -0.34
C ARG A 362 19.44 -11.61 0.99
N ILE A 363 19.61 -10.89 2.09
CA ILE A 363 19.57 -11.47 3.45
C ILE A 363 18.17 -12.04 3.72
N ILE A 364 17.09 -11.31 3.38
CA ILE A 364 15.72 -11.80 3.59
C ILE A 364 15.43 -13.05 2.75
N LEU A 365 15.89 -13.10 1.51
CA LEU A 365 15.77 -14.31 0.69
C LEU A 365 16.56 -15.51 1.30
N ASP A 366 17.73 -15.25 1.90
CA ASP A 366 18.50 -16.29 2.58
C ASP A 366 17.76 -16.80 3.83
N LEU A 367 17.18 -15.92 4.63
CA LEU A 367 16.39 -16.27 5.81
C LEU A 367 15.12 -17.03 5.45
N TYR A 368 14.40 -16.58 4.42
CA TYR A 368 13.20 -17.24 3.92
C TYR A 368 13.54 -18.64 3.37
N GLU A 369 14.61 -18.75 2.56
CA GLU A 369 15.04 -20.04 2.02
C GLU A 369 15.43 -21.01 3.15
N ALA A 370 16.14 -20.55 4.19
CA ALA A 370 16.50 -21.37 5.34
C ALA A 370 15.26 -21.87 6.10
N ALA A 371 14.31 -20.98 6.41
CA ALA A 371 13.06 -21.34 7.08
C ALA A 371 12.21 -22.30 6.23
N PHE A 372 12.07 -22.03 4.91
CA PHE A 372 11.32 -22.90 4.00
C PHE A 372 11.94 -24.29 3.87
N ARG A 373 13.27 -24.39 3.75
CA ARG A 373 13.97 -25.68 3.71
C ARG A 373 13.76 -26.49 4.99
N LYS A 374 13.81 -25.82 6.14
CA LYS A 374 13.64 -26.46 7.44
C LYS A 374 12.22 -27.00 7.64
N GLU A 375 11.20 -26.17 7.36
CA GLU A 375 9.81 -26.50 7.69
C GLU A 375 9.03 -27.16 6.54
N LEU A 376 9.36 -26.87 5.27
CA LEU A 376 8.67 -27.41 4.10
C LEU A 376 9.45 -28.52 3.39
N GLY A 377 10.77 -28.63 3.64
CA GLY A 377 11.63 -29.64 3.02
C GLY A 377 11.58 -29.60 1.49
N ASN A 378 11.27 -30.73 0.85
CA ASN A 378 11.21 -30.86 -0.61
C ASN A 378 10.01 -30.15 -1.28
N LYS A 379 9.13 -29.49 -0.50
CA LYS A 379 7.97 -28.76 -1.02
C LYS A 379 8.27 -27.28 -1.32
N VAL A 380 9.50 -26.84 -1.08
CA VAL A 380 9.93 -25.45 -1.38
C VAL A 380 9.70 -25.16 -2.87
N GLY A 381 9.06 -24.03 -3.17
CA GLY A 381 8.72 -23.60 -4.53
C GLY A 381 7.51 -24.31 -5.18
N ALA A 382 6.90 -25.29 -4.52
CA ALA A 382 5.69 -25.93 -5.02
C ALA A 382 4.48 -24.99 -4.88
N LYS A 383 3.80 -24.64 -5.97
CA LYS A 383 2.66 -23.69 -5.98
C LYS A 383 1.58 -23.98 -4.92
N ARG A 384 1.25 -25.26 -4.70
CA ARG A 384 0.23 -25.66 -3.71
C ARG A 384 0.69 -25.56 -2.25
N ALA A 385 1.99 -25.52 -2.00
CA ALA A 385 2.58 -25.44 -0.67
C ALA A 385 3.27 -24.10 -0.43
N SER A 386 3.16 -23.15 -1.37
CA SER A 386 3.76 -21.83 -1.23
C SER A 386 3.11 -21.07 -0.08
N PRO A 387 3.88 -20.61 0.89
CA PRO A 387 3.39 -19.74 1.97
C PRO A 387 3.03 -18.34 1.47
N ARG A 388 3.34 -18.04 0.20
CA ARG A 388 3.12 -16.74 -0.47
C ARG A 388 3.69 -15.59 0.34
N TRP A 389 4.84 -15.81 0.98
CA TRP A 389 5.51 -14.74 1.70
C TRP A 389 5.97 -13.65 0.76
N ARG A 390 5.97 -12.43 1.25
CA ARG A 390 6.23 -11.27 0.43
C ARG A 390 7.52 -10.58 0.84
N VAL A 391 8.18 -9.97 -0.14
CA VAL A 391 9.15 -8.90 0.09
C VAL A 391 8.49 -7.62 -0.40
N GLU A 392 8.20 -6.73 0.55
CA GLU A 392 7.64 -5.43 0.26
C GLU A 392 8.71 -4.52 -0.29
N HIS A 393 8.35 -3.75 -1.26
CA HIS A 393 9.17 -2.90 -2.11
C HIS A 393 10.01 -3.72 -3.10
N ALA A 394 10.89 -4.65 -2.66
CA ALA A 394 11.83 -5.35 -3.54
C ALA A 394 12.44 -4.36 -4.57
N GLN A 395 12.79 -3.17 -4.07
CA GLN A 395 12.96 -1.96 -4.88
C GLN A 395 14.27 -1.98 -5.64
N ILE A 396 15.36 -2.35 -4.97
CA ILE A 396 16.68 -2.56 -5.55
C ILE A 396 17.07 -4.01 -5.28
N VAL A 397 17.17 -4.80 -6.33
CA VAL A 397 17.51 -6.23 -6.22
C VAL A 397 18.69 -6.54 -7.13
N ASP A 398 19.72 -7.18 -6.59
CA ASP A 398 20.84 -7.68 -7.39
C ASP A 398 20.28 -8.62 -8.50
N PRO A 399 20.65 -8.46 -9.77
CA PRO A 399 20.17 -9.32 -10.85
C PRO A 399 20.34 -10.82 -10.59
N ALA A 400 21.36 -11.21 -9.80
CA ALA A 400 21.57 -12.62 -9.43
C ALA A 400 20.51 -13.14 -8.46
N ASP A 401 19.83 -12.27 -7.70
CA ASP A 401 18.80 -12.64 -6.73
C ASP A 401 17.37 -12.64 -7.32
N LEU A 402 17.14 -11.92 -8.43
CA LEU A 402 15.81 -11.85 -9.07
C LEU A 402 15.18 -13.25 -9.33
N PRO A 403 15.90 -14.26 -9.88
CA PRO A 403 15.30 -15.58 -10.11
C PRO A 403 14.96 -16.34 -8.83
N ARG A 404 15.54 -15.96 -7.68
CA ARG A 404 15.31 -16.63 -6.39
C ARG A 404 13.88 -16.43 -5.91
N PHE A 405 13.27 -15.27 -6.18
CA PHE A 405 11.88 -15.02 -5.82
C PHE A 405 10.95 -16.09 -6.39
N ALA A 406 10.97 -16.30 -7.71
CA ALA A 406 10.15 -17.31 -8.37
C ALA A 406 10.49 -18.72 -7.90
N LYS A 407 11.79 -19.04 -7.74
CA LYS A 407 12.26 -20.35 -7.29
C LYS A 407 11.77 -20.71 -5.89
N LEU A 408 11.70 -19.74 -4.99
CA LEU A 408 11.25 -19.91 -3.61
C LEU A 408 9.73 -19.75 -3.48
N GLY A 409 9.04 -19.19 -4.47
CA GLY A 409 7.63 -18.81 -4.38
C GLY A 409 7.41 -17.56 -3.53
N VAL A 410 8.42 -16.72 -3.39
CA VAL A 410 8.36 -15.41 -2.73
C VAL A 410 7.79 -14.38 -3.69
N ILE A 411 6.92 -13.52 -3.20
CA ILE A 411 6.19 -12.53 -3.99
C ILE A 411 6.86 -11.15 -3.81
N PRO A 412 7.39 -10.52 -4.88
CA PRO A 412 7.77 -9.12 -4.83
C PRO A 412 6.50 -8.25 -4.84
N SER A 413 6.24 -7.52 -3.79
CA SER A 413 5.11 -6.60 -3.66
C SER A 413 5.63 -5.17 -3.83
N MET A 414 5.22 -4.49 -4.90
CA MET A 414 5.92 -3.29 -5.35
C MET A 414 4.97 -2.11 -5.55
N GLN A 415 5.53 -0.90 -5.44
CA GLN A 415 4.82 0.36 -5.55
C GLN A 415 5.28 1.09 -6.80
N PRO A 416 4.45 1.15 -7.87
CA PRO A 416 4.85 1.78 -9.11
C PRO A 416 5.19 3.27 -8.99
N SER A 417 4.51 4.00 -8.10
CA SER A 417 4.79 5.41 -7.83
C SER A 417 6.22 5.65 -7.34
N HIS A 418 6.81 4.74 -6.54
CA HIS A 418 8.21 4.87 -6.11
C HIS A 418 9.16 4.97 -7.30
N ALA A 419 8.95 4.22 -8.38
CA ALA A 419 9.79 4.33 -9.54
C ALA A 419 9.72 5.69 -10.23
N ILE A 420 8.62 6.41 -10.12
CA ILE A 420 8.44 7.70 -10.78
C ILE A 420 8.75 8.90 -9.86
N SER A 421 8.76 8.70 -8.55
CA SER A 421 9.23 9.70 -7.59
C SER A 421 10.74 9.60 -7.36
N ASP A 422 11.29 8.39 -7.31
CA ASP A 422 12.71 8.14 -7.03
C ASP A 422 13.63 8.39 -8.24
N LEU A 423 13.08 8.50 -9.44
CA LEU A 423 13.87 8.76 -10.65
C LEU A 423 14.75 10.01 -10.54
N PHE A 424 14.41 10.93 -9.64
CA PHE A 424 15.15 12.19 -9.45
C PHE A 424 16.40 12.03 -8.57
N PHE A 425 16.48 10.96 -7.79
CA PHE A 425 17.62 10.74 -6.89
C PHE A 425 18.25 9.34 -6.97
N ALA A 426 17.51 8.32 -7.37
CA ALA A 426 18.01 6.95 -7.42
C ALA A 426 19.30 6.80 -8.27
N PRO A 427 19.45 7.47 -9.43
CA PRO A 427 20.71 7.44 -10.18
C PRO A 427 21.91 7.98 -9.39
N ALA A 428 21.72 9.03 -8.60
CA ALA A 428 22.79 9.59 -7.77
C ALA A 428 23.13 8.64 -6.60
N ARG A 429 22.12 8.01 -5.99
CA ARG A 429 22.29 7.08 -4.86
C ARG A 429 23.02 5.80 -5.28
N LEU A 430 22.66 5.25 -6.42
CA LEU A 430 23.10 3.91 -6.85
C LEU A 430 24.27 3.96 -7.85
N GLY A 431 24.39 5.04 -8.65
CA GLY A 431 25.14 5.02 -9.89
C GLY A 431 24.41 4.25 -11.00
N MET A 432 24.79 4.50 -12.25
CA MET A 432 24.08 4.01 -13.43
C MET A 432 24.05 2.48 -13.53
N ASP A 433 25.13 1.81 -13.13
CA ASP A 433 25.28 0.35 -13.29
C ASP A 433 24.31 -0.45 -12.39
N ARG A 434 23.94 0.09 -11.24
CA ARG A 434 23.05 -0.59 -10.30
C ARG A 434 21.56 -0.37 -10.59
N LEU A 435 21.22 0.55 -11.47
CA LEU A 435 19.83 0.80 -11.87
C LEU A 435 19.18 -0.38 -12.60
N VAL A 436 19.98 -1.32 -13.15
CA VAL A 436 19.45 -2.52 -13.83
C VAL A 436 18.58 -3.39 -12.92
N GLY A 437 18.86 -3.40 -11.62
CA GLY A 437 18.08 -4.11 -10.62
C GLY A 437 17.04 -3.26 -9.89
N ALA A 438 16.88 -1.98 -10.30
CA ALA A 438 15.97 -1.05 -9.64
C ALA A 438 14.58 -1.10 -10.29
N TYR A 439 13.55 -1.31 -9.46
CA TYR A 439 12.14 -1.36 -9.90
C TYR A 439 11.94 -2.29 -11.10
N ALA A 440 12.50 -3.51 -11.01
CA ALA A 440 12.72 -4.42 -12.14
C ALA A 440 11.48 -5.28 -12.47
N TRP A 441 10.33 -4.65 -12.70
CA TRP A 441 9.01 -5.31 -12.82
C TRP A 441 8.97 -6.37 -13.92
N GLN A 442 9.42 -6.03 -15.15
CA GLN A 442 9.44 -7.01 -16.24
C GLN A 442 10.41 -8.16 -16.00
N SER A 443 11.51 -7.89 -15.29
CA SER A 443 12.45 -8.95 -14.92
C SER A 443 11.82 -9.93 -13.95
N PHE A 444 11.07 -9.45 -12.93
CA PHE A 444 10.30 -10.31 -12.04
C PHE A 444 9.21 -11.09 -12.77
N LEU A 445 8.41 -10.44 -13.63
CA LEU A 445 7.37 -11.11 -14.41
C LEU A 445 7.95 -12.19 -15.34
N LYS A 446 9.06 -11.92 -16.02
CA LYS A 446 9.77 -12.89 -16.86
C LYS A 446 10.34 -14.06 -16.05
N SER A 447 10.70 -13.87 -14.80
CA SER A 447 11.13 -14.95 -13.90
C SER A 447 9.97 -15.86 -13.44
N GLY A 448 8.72 -15.45 -13.68
CA GLY A 448 7.51 -16.18 -13.28
C GLY A 448 6.86 -15.67 -11.99
N CYS A 449 7.34 -14.57 -11.43
CA CYS A 449 6.68 -13.90 -10.32
C CYS A 449 5.40 -13.20 -10.77
N ILE A 450 4.47 -13.00 -9.84
CA ILE A 450 3.42 -11.98 -9.93
C ILE A 450 3.84 -10.78 -9.06
N ILE A 451 3.28 -9.61 -9.33
CA ILE A 451 3.60 -8.39 -8.60
C ILE A 451 2.30 -7.75 -8.11
N PRO A 452 1.89 -7.97 -6.86
CA PRO A 452 0.87 -7.15 -6.22
C PRO A 452 1.34 -5.69 -6.18
N GLY A 453 0.49 -4.77 -6.63
CA GLY A 453 0.77 -3.35 -6.65
C GLY A 453 0.11 -2.64 -5.47
N GLY A 454 0.85 -1.80 -4.79
CA GLY A 454 0.36 -0.94 -3.72
C GLY A 454 0.80 0.51 -3.92
N SER A 455 0.29 1.42 -3.11
CA SER A 455 0.67 2.83 -3.17
C SER A 455 1.75 3.21 -2.16
N ASP A 456 1.82 2.48 -1.06
CA ASP A 456 2.56 2.86 0.14
C ASP A 456 2.13 4.23 0.71
N ALA A 457 0.86 4.62 0.46
CA ALA A 457 0.35 5.84 1.04
C ALA A 457 0.38 5.76 2.59
N PRO A 458 0.79 6.86 3.25
CA PRO A 458 0.99 8.21 2.80
C PRO A 458 2.42 8.57 2.38
N VAL A 459 3.31 7.56 2.14
CA VAL A 459 4.63 7.80 1.55
C VAL A 459 4.45 8.44 0.17
N GLU A 460 3.59 7.86 -0.62
CA GLU A 460 3.11 8.40 -1.88
C GLU A 460 1.67 8.93 -1.74
N ARG A 461 1.15 9.50 -2.80
CA ARG A 461 -0.15 10.17 -2.79
C ARG A 461 -1.33 9.21 -2.58
N GLY A 462 -1.22 7.96 -3.06
CA GLY A 462 -2.23 6.92 -2.87
C GLY A 462 -3.33 6.87 -3.93
N GLU A 463 -3.32 7.72 -4.97
CA GLU A 463 -4.32 7.65 -6.03
C GLU A 463 -4.08 6.46 -6.97
N PRO A 464 -5.06 5.56 -7.17
CA PRO A 464 -4.88 4.36 -8.01
C PRO A 464 -4.50 4.69 -9.46
N MET A 465 -4.90 5.85 -9.96
CA MET A 465 -4.55 6.27 -11.32
C MET A 465 -3.10 6.74 -11.46
N ILE A 466 -2.48 7.20 -10.38
CA ILE A 466 -1.03 7.46 -10.36
C ILE A 466 -0.28 6.14 -10.40
N GLU A 467 -0.68 5.16 -9.60
CA GLU A 467 -0.07 3.84 -9.57
C GLU A 467 -0.18 3.14 -10.94
N PHE A 468 -1.37 3.15 -11.52
CA PHE A 468 -1.59 2.56 -12.84
C PHE A 468 -0.77 3.28 -13.93
N TYR A 469 -0.74 4.62 -13.92
CA TYR A 469 0.09 5.42 -14.83
C TYR A 469 1.58 5.09 -14.65
N ALA A 470 2.07 5.08 -13.43
CA ALA A 470 3.47 4.79 -13.13
C ALA A 470 3.88 3.41 -13.65
N ALA A 471 3.04 2.39 -13.45
CA ALA A 471 3.26 1.04 -13.93
C ALA A 471 3.42 0.97 -15.46
N VAL A 472 2.56 1.68 -16.22
CA VAL A 472 2.54 1.61 -17.69
C VAL A 472 3.44 2.63 -18.38
N ALA A 473 3.66 3.80 -17.77
CA ALA A 473 4.43 4.90 -18.38
C ALA A 473 5.89 4.94 -17.92
N ARG A 474 6.17 4.55 -16.66
CA ARG A 474 7.48 4.66 -16.00
C ARG A 474 8.11 6.06 -16.19
N LYS A 475 7.29 7.08 -16.02
CA LYS A 475 7.63 8.50 -16.12
C LYS A 475 7.01 9.24 -14.95
N SER A 476 7.63 10.35 -14.54
CA SER A 476 7.01 11.22 -13.52
C SER A 476 5.62 11.68 -13.97
N ILE A 477 4.82 12.14 -13.02
CA ILE A 477 3.48 12.70 -13.33
C ILE A 477 3.54 13.92 -14.28
N LYS A 478 4.71 14.52 -14.46
CA LYS A 478 4.98 15.59 -15.43
C LYS A 478 5.47 15.04 -16.78
N GLY A 479 5.59 13.72 -16.94
CA GLY A 479 6.07 13.06 -18.15
C GLY A 479 7.59 12.98 -18.28
N GLU A 480 8.33 13.31 -17.22
CA GLU A 480 9.79 13.29 -17.19
C GLU A 480 10.30 11.85 -17.06
N SER A 481 11.46 11.59 -17.66
CA SER A 481 12.20 10.35 -17.54
C SER A 481 13.69 10.69 -17.60
N GLY A 482 14.52 9.87 -16.97
CA GLY A 482 15.97 10.06 -16.94
C GLY A 482 16.73 8.98 -17.72
N PRO A 483 18.00 9.23 -18.06
CA PRO A 483 18.88 8.20 -18.61
C PRO A 483 19.04 7.04 -17.61
N GLY A 484 19.10 5.81 -18.15
CA GLY A 484 19.24 4.61 -17.31
C GLY A 484 18.00 4.21 -16.52
N TRP A 485 16.83 4.84 -16.77
CA TRP A 485 15.61 4.54 -16.02
C TRP A 485 14.87 3.28 -16.51
N HIS A 486 15.44 2.56 -17.47
CA HIS A 486 14.96 1.24 -17.90
C HIS A 486 13.47 1.21 -18.24
N SER A 487 13.06 1.99 -19.26
CA SER A 487 11.65 2.04 -19.70
C SER A 487 11.08 0.69 -20.12
N GLU A 488 11.94 -0.28 -20.50
CA GLU A 488 11.58 -1.66 -20.80
C GLU A 488 11.06 -2.44 -19.59
N GLN A 489 11.22 -1.92 -18.39
CA GLN A 489 10.61 -2.47 -17.17
C GLN A 489 9.15 -2.04 -16.99
N ALA A 490 8.64 -1.08 -17.76
CA ALA A 490 7.21 -0.74 -17.76
C ALA A 490 6.36 -1.96 -18.10
N VAL A 491 5.18 -2.08 -17.49
CA VAL A 491 4.28 -3.22 -17.71
C VAL A 491 3.18 -2.90 -18.71
N SER A 492 2.56 -3.93 -19.30
CA SER A 492 1.38 -3.71 -20.14
C SER A 492 0.18 -3.26 -19.29
N ARG A 493 -0.86 -2.71 -19.92
CA ARG A 493 -2.08 -2.29 -19.22
C ARG A 493 -2.80 -3.47 -18.56
N GLU A 494 -2.80 -4.63 -19.20
CA GLU A 494 -3.37 -5.86 -18.66
C GLU A 494 -2.58 -6.32 -17.45
N GLN A 495 -1.24 -6.24 -17.49
CA GLN A 495 -0.38 -6.52 -16.34
C GLN A 495 -0.65 -5.51 -15.21
N ALA A 496 -0.70 -4.21 -15.52
CA ALA A 496 -1.01 -3.16 -14.55
C ALA A 496 -2.39 -3.38 -13.90
N LEU A 497 -3.41 -3.75 -14.67
CA LEU A 497 -4.73 -4.06 -14.09
C LEU A 497 -4.65 -5.28 -13.17
N LYS A 498 -3.89 -6.32 -13.52
CA LYS A 498 -3.67 -7.47 -12.66
C LYS A 498 -2.90 -7.12 -11.38
N MET A 499 -1.97 -6.14 -11.42
CA MET A 499 -1.25 -5.66 -10.24
C MET A 499 -2.17 -5.11 -9.15
N PHE A 500 -3.30 -4.52 -9.54
CA PHE A 500 -4.25 -3.90 -8.59
C PHE A 500 -5.56 -4.68 -8.44
N THR A 501 -5.61 -5.93 -8.91
CA THR A 501 -6.82 -6.76 -8.85
C THR A 501 -6.50 -8.20 -8.45
N ILE A 502 -6.26 -9.10 -9.43
CA ILE A 502 -6.12 -10.54 -9.16
C ILE A 502 -4.80 -10.92 -8.48
N TRP A 503 -3.70 -10.18 -8.70
CA TRP A 503 -2.43 -10.50 -8.05
C TRP A 503 -2.41 -10.14 -6.55
N PRO A 504 -2.94 -8.99 -6.09
CA PRO A 504 -3.21 -8.75 -4.66
C PRO A 504 -4.10 -9.82 -4.04
N ALA A 505 -5.20 -10.18 -4.71
CA ALA A 505 -6.09 -11.24 -4.23
C ALA A 505 -5.35 -12.58 -4.07
N TYR A 506 -4.50 -12.95 -5.04
CA TYR A 506 -3.66 -14.14 -4.93
C TYR A 506 -2.67 -14.04 -3.76
N ALA A 507 -1.99 -12.90 -3.61
CA ALA A 507 -1.05 -12.71 -2.51
C ALA A 507 -1.71 -12.84 -1.14
N ALA A 508 -2.98 -12.44 -1.04
CA ALA A 508 -3.80 -12.54 0.17
C ALA A 508 -4.55 -13.87 0.32
N PHE A 509 -4.39 -14.84 -0.60
CA PHE A 509 -5.10 -16.13 -0.64
C PHE A 509 -6.63 -16.00 -0.89
N GLU A 510 -7.06 -14.96 -1.56
CA GLU A 510 -8.48 -14.63 -1.79
C GLU A 510 -8.86 -14.59 -3.29
N GLU A 511 -8.01 -15.12 -4.18
CA GLU A 511 -8.22 -15.12 -5.63
C GLU A 511 -9.46 -15.90 -6.08
N GLN A 512 -9.99 -16.79 -5.22
CA GLN A 512 -11.24 -17.49 -5.49
C GLN A 512 -12.48 -16.64 -5.19
N ASP A 513 -12.33 -15.64 -4.32
CA ASP A 513 -13.43 -14.80 -3.87
C ASP A 513 -13.47 -13.43 -4.56
N LYS A 514 -12.34 -12.89 -5.06
CA LYS A 514 -12.25 -11.54 -5.64
C LYS A 514 -11.11 -11.39 -6.65
N GLY A 515 -10.87 -10.17 -7.12
CA GLY A 515 -9.79 -9.83 -8.07
C GLY A 515 -10.15 -10.01 -9.54
N SER A 516 -11.32 -10.58 -9.86
CA SER A 516 -11.91 -10.62 -11.21
C SER A 516 -13.43 -10.58 -11.15
N ILE A 517 -14.08 -10.13 -12.23
CA ILE A 517 -15.53 -10.06 -12.34
C ILE A 517 -16.02 -11.40 -12.93
N GLU A 518 -16.39 -12.32 -12.06
CA GLU A 518 -16.84 -13.67 -12.40
C GLU A 518 -18.01 -14.09 -11.52
N PRO A 519 -18.99 -14.84 -12.05
CA PRO A 519 -20.07 -15.39 -11.23
C PRO A 519 -19.51 -16.18 -10.03
N GLY A 520 -20.10 -15.94 -8.86
CA GLY A 520 -19.69 -16.53 -7.57
C GLY A 520 -18.70 -15.69 -6.76
N LYS A 521 -17.96 -14.76 -7.38
CA LYS A 521 -17.05 -13.85 -6.67
C LYS A 521 -17.80 -12.69 -6.01
N LEU A 522 -17.12 -12.00 -5.10
CA LEU A 522 -17.63 -10.80 -4.43
C LEU A 522 -17.88 -9.69 -5.44
N ALA A 523 -18.94 -8.96 -5.23
CA ALA A 523 -19.39 -7.88 -6.12
C ALA A 523 -18.67 -6.57 -5.76
N ASP A 524 -17.36 -6.54 -5.98
CA ASP A 524 -16.51 -5.38 -5.76
C ASP A 524 -16.11 -4.80 -7.13
N PHE A 525 -16.42 -3.52 -7.36
CA PHE A 525 -16.17 -2.86 -8.63
C PHE A 525 -15.70 -1.44 -8.44
N THR A 526 -14.76 -1.01 -9.29
CA THR A 526 -14.40 0.40 -9.45
C THR A 526 -14.88 0.88 -10.81
N VAL A 527 -15.72 1.92 -10.82
CA VAL A 527 -16.23 2.55 -12.03
C VAL A 527 -15.42 3.80 -12.32
N LEU A 528 -14.87 3.88 -13.52
CA LEU A 528 -13.94 4.93 -13.94
C LEU A 528 -14.56 5.84 -14.99
N SER A 529 -14.21 7.13 -14.96
CA SER A 529 -14.69 8.14 -15.90
C SER A 529 -14.16 7.98 -17.33
N GLN A 530 -13.08 7.23 -17.53
CA GLN A 530 -12.41 7.03 -18.81
C GLN A 530 -11.92 5.58 -18.97
N ASP A 531 -11.68 5.16 -20.21
CA ASP A 531 -11.13 3.84 -20.52
C ASP A 531 -9.61 3.84 -20.39
N ILE A 532 -9.11 3.56 -19.16
CA ILE A 532 -7.68 3.52 -18.85
C ILE A 532 -6.92 2.46 -19.66
N MET A 533 -7.64 1.52 -20.27
CA MET A 533 -7.04 0.47 -21.10
C MET A 533 -6.75 0.96 -22.52
N LYS A 534 -7.28 2.13 -22.93
CA LYS A 534 -7.16 2.64 -24.32
C LYS A 534 -6.61 4.06 -24.42
N ILE A 535 -6.93 4.95 -23.47
CA ILE A 535 -6.53 6.37 -23.52
C ILE A 535 -5.00 6.52 -23.49
N PRO A 536 -4.44 7.64 -24.03
CA PRO A 536 -3.01 7.92 -23.91
C PRO A 536 -2.56 7.94 -22.44
N PRO A 537 -1.32 7.47 -22.11
CA PRO A 537 -0.87 7.39 -20.73
C PRO A 537 -1.04 8.68 -19.90
N PRO A 538 -0.77 9.90 -20.39
CA PRO A 538 -0.99 11.12 -19.61
C PRO A 538 -2.47 11.37 -19.24
N GLU A 539 -3.43 10.84 -20.02
CA GLU A 539 -4.86 10.99 -19.74
C GLU A 539 -5.31 10.09 -18.58
N ILE A 540 -4.55 9.04 -18.26
CA ILE A 540 -4.81 8.18 -17.10
C ILE A 540 -4.83 9.01 -15.81
N LEU A 541 -3.89 9.96 -15.66
CA LEU A 541 -3.81 10.85 -14.50
C LEU A 541 -5.04 11.76 -14.32
N LYS A 542 -5.85 11.93 -15.37
CA LYS A 542 -7.09 12.74 -15.33
C LYS A 542 -8.33 11.89 -15.09
N THR A 543 -8.18 10.56 -15.09
CA THR A 543 -9.28 9.63 -14.83
C THR A 543 -9.67 9.71 -13.35
N ARG A 544 -10.99 9.78 -13.11
CA ARG A 544 -11.56 9.81 -11.75
C ARG A 544 -12.32 8.52 -11.48
N CYS A 545 -12.37 8.15 -10.22
CA CYS A 545 -13.36 7.19 -9.75
C CYS A 545 -14.74 7.87 -9.78
N GLU A 546 -15.68 7.27 -10.49
CA GLU A 546 -17.07 7.73 -10.55
C GLU A 546 -17.92 7.02 -9.51
N MET A 547 -17.56 5.76 -9.18
CA MET A 547 -18.29 4.96 -8.22
C MET A 547 -17.40 3.84 -7.67
N THR A 548 -17.46 3.63 -6.36
CA THR A 548 -16.87 2.48 -5.67
C THR A 548 -18.01 1.60 -5.17
N ILE A 549 -17.99 0.33 -5.54
CA ILE A 549 -19.00 -0.67 -5.17
C ILE A 549 -18.29 -1.79 -4.43
N ILE A 550 -18.75 -2.10 -3.22
CA ILE A 550 -18.19 -3.15 -2.38
C ILE A 550 -19.33 -4.06 -1.90
N GLY A 551 -19.24 -5.36 -2.17
CA GLY A 551 -20.30 -6.31 -1.85
C GLY A 551 -21.63 -5.99 -2.49
N GLY A 552 -21.64 -5.33 -3.68
CA GLY A 552 -22.85 -4.86 -4.37
C GLY A 552 -23.45 -3.55 -3.82
N GLU A 553 -22.88 -2.99 -2.75
CA GLU A 553 -23.29 -1.69 -2.20
C GLU A 553 -22.46 -0.57 -2.82
N VAL A 554 -23.09 0.50 -3.28
CA VAL A 554 -22.40 1.73 -3.71
C VAL A 554 -21.95 2.49 -2.47
N VAL A 555 -20.67 2.42 -2.14
CA VAL A 555 -20.09 3.01 -0.92
C VAL A 555 -19.54 4.42 -1.15
N ALA A 556 -19.19 4.77 -2.39
CA ALA A 556 -18.87 6.13 -2.81
C ALA A 556 -19.36 6.39 -4.24
N GLN A 557 -19.75 7.62 -4.51
CA GLN A 557 -20.15 8.08 -5.83
C GLN A 557 -19.74 9.54 -6.01
N ALA A 558 -19.09 9.86 -7.14
CA ALA A 558 -18.78 11.23 -7.49
C ALA A 558 -20.05 12.06 -7.65
N PRO A 559 -20.06 13.35 -7.26
CA PRO A 559 -21.20 14.23 -7.51
C PRO A 559 -21.59 14.24 -8.99
N SER A 560 -22.88 14.15 -9.28
CA SER A 560 -23.39 14.33 -10.64
C SER A 560 -23.03 15.74 -11.12
N LYS A 561 -22.42 15.85 -12.29
CA LYS A 561 -22.13 17.16 -12.91
C LYS A 561 -23.38 17.80 -13.46
#